data_bea736f05424cb156fe1fec121f9776d
#
_entry.id   bea736f05424cb156fe1fec121f9776d
#
_cell.length_a   1.000
_cell.length_b   1.000
_cell.length_c   1.000
_cell.angle_alpha   90.00
_cell.angle_beta   90.00
_cell.angle_gamma   90.00
#
_symmetry.space_group_name_H-M   'P 1'
#
loop_
_entity.id
_entity.type
_entity.pdbx_description
1 polymer ?
#
loop_
_entity_poly.entity_id
_entity_poly.type
_entity_poly.pdbx_seq_one_letter_code
_entity_poly.pdbx_strand_id
1 'polypeptide(L)'
;MKIALLGNITLDFFAQDFRRMGHEVYVPPGFDTWRQETLDPESGLHRFAPDATLLLLPNEDIFKVVTDLSSLEDLTLLKSLAPTLPLSTLAHETPGFWDDRMRRLAAMPFSLVGLKAIEEEFLFLAEFAAAPKKILAVDADNTLWRGIVSEDDPATVVPYADFQRGLLALKEAGALLVLLSKNDSPANSDAPVARAFARSDMPLSLDDFAAVAVNWSTKASNMLDVCSRLNLSPDSAVFIDDNPHERAQMKAHLPTVTVMPFPQDMTRPAAILRRLRTRFFASVASTDEDHVRTALYQAEAARRASADKLPSLTAYLDSLGMTCAVSLATPSDIPRLAQMTGKTNQFNATTIRRTADEMAAIVADPNRRTWTFRLSDSFGEMGLVCYVIYDCAARRITDFVMSCRAMGRTLEHFALNHVRRALAEEGLPLDGIDFAPTTKNAPFREFLDSIDLSADLSTHVALLAKAGGLCGGGPI
;
A
#
# COMPACT_ATOMS: atom_id res chain seq x y z
N MET A 1 -16.47 10.12 19.34
CA MET A 1 -16.82 8.80 18.78
C MET A 1 -17.72 8.07 19.77
N LYS A 2 -18.73 7.37 19.27
CA LYS A 2 -19.58 6.45 20.04
C LYS A 2 -18.95 5.06 20.05
N ILE A 3 -18.60 4.55 21.21
CA ILE A 3 -17.91 3.26 21.38
C ILE A 3 -18.82 2.30 22.12
N ALA A 4 -19.03 1.10 21.59
CA ALA A 4 -19.64 0.00 22.32
C ALA A 4 -18.56 -0.97 22.80
N LEU A 5 -18.70 -1.45 24.04
CA LEU A 5 -17.82 -2.44 24.65
C LEU A 5 -18.61 -3.73 24.89
N LEU A 6 -18.18 -4.81 24.33
CA LEU A 6 -18.80 -6.14 24.43
C LEU A 6 -17.75 -7.14 24.94
N GLY A 7 -18.20 -8.12 25.73
CA GLY A 7 -17.27 -9.16 26.19
C GLY A 7 -17.80 -9.99 27.34
N ASN A 8 -17.00 -10.97 27.74
CA ASN A 8 -17.22 -11.85 28.90
C ASN A 8 -16.30 -11.51 30.09
N ILE A 9 -15.98 -10.23 30.25
CA ILE A 9 -15.16 -9.67 31.32
C ILE A 9 -15.78 -8.39 31.87
N THR A 10 -15.24 -7.86 32.96
CA THR A 10 -15.61 -6.54 33.48
C THR A 10 -15.08 -5.46 32.52
N LEU A 11 -15.98 -4.69 31.91
CA LEU A 11 -15.67 -3.68 30.91
C LEU A 11 -15.61 -2.25 31.46
N ASP A 12 -15.95 -2.06 32.72
CA ASP A 12 -16.06 -0.74 33.37
C ASP A 12 -14.76 0.07 33.33
N PHE A 13 -13.62 -0.61 33.44
CA PHE A 13 -12.30 0.03 33.37
C PHE A 13 -12.08 0.70 32.00
N PHE A 14 -12.32 -0.03 30.93
CA PHE A 14 -12.26 0.52 29.56
C PHE A 14 -13.29 1.62 29.36
N ALA A 15 -14.53 1.42 29.85
CA ALA A 15 -15.58 2.43 29.73
C ALA A 15 -15.21 3.74 30.40
N GLN A 16 -14.58 3.66 31.58
CA GLN A 16 -14.14 4.84 32.32
C GLN A 16 -13.04 5.59 31.58
N ASP A 17 -12.05 4.87 31.03
CA ASP A 17 -10.91 5.48 30.35
C ASP A 17 -11.34 6.09 29.01
N PHE A 18 -12.16 5.42 28.21
CA PHE A 18 -12.70 6.01 26.98
C PHE A 18 -13.58 7.23 27.23
N ARG A 19 -14.38 7.23 28.31
CA ARG A 19 -15.15 8.44 28.71
C ARG A 19 -14.25 9.59 29.12
N ARG A 20 -13.14 9.34 29.84
CA ARG A 20 -12.12 10.34 30.16
C ARG A 20 -11.43 10.92 28.91
N MET A 21 -11.30 10.13 27.84
CA MET A 21 -10.81 10.58 26.54
C MET A 21 -11.84 11.35 25.73
N GLY A 22 -13.09 11.53 26.25
CA GLY A 22 -14.14 12.30 25.60
C GLY A 22 -15.02 11.50 24.64
N HIS A 23 -15.04 10.16 24.75
CA HIS A 23 -15.91 9.31 23.97
C HIS A 23 -17.26 9.03 24.67
N GLU A 24 -18.33 8.86 23.89
CA GLU A 24 -19.58 8.28 24.40
C GLU A 24 -19.43 6.75 24.43
N VAL A 25 -19.78 6.13 25.58
CA VAL A 25 -19.51 4.69 25.75
C VAL A 25 -20.76 3.95 26.21
N TYR A 26 -21.14 2.95 25.45
CA TYR A 26 -22.16 1.96 25.79
C TYR A 26 -21.50 0.68 26.30
N VAL A 27 -22.04 0.17 27.42
CA VAL A 27 -21.73 -1.14 27.97
C VAL A 27 -23.07 -1.83 28.21
N PRO A 28 -23.29 -3.05 27.72
CA PRO A 28 -24.51 -3.79 27.97
C PRO A 28 -24.78 -3.96 29.46
N PRO A 29 -26.03 -3.94 29.90
CA PRO A 29 -26.38 -4.28 31.26
C PRO A 29 -26.15 -5.79 31.53
N GLY A 30 -25.52 -6.12 32.65
CA GLY A 30 -25.21 -7.48 33.03
C GLY A 30 -23.83 -7.97 32.55
N PHE A 31 -23.50 -9.20 32.92
CA PHE A 31 -22.22 -9.83 32.58
C PHE A 31 -22.42 -10.86 31.46
N ASP A 32 -21.53 -10.86 30.47
CA ASP A 32 -21.54 -11.80 29.32
C ASP A 32 -22.83 -11.75 28.48
N THR A 33 -23.44 -10.57 28.38
CA THR A 33 -24.72 -10.36 27.63
C THR A 33 -24.47 -9.99 26.17
N TRP A 34 -23.23 -9.98 25.68
CA TRP A 34 -22.87 -9.49 24.36
C TRP A 34 -23.60 -10.20 23.20
N ARG A 35 -23.88 -11.52 23.32
CA ARG A 35 -24.62 -12.26 22.29
C ARG A 35 -26.07 -11.80 22.14
N GLN A 36 -26.73 -11.55 23.27
CA GLN A 36 -28.11 -11.06 23.30
C GLN A 36 -28.19 -9.67 22.68
N GLU A 37 -27.26 -8.79 23.06
CA GLU A 37 -27.17 -7.44 22.52
C GLU A 37 -26.92 -7.40 21.01
N THR A 38 -26.15 -8.34 20.47
CA THR A 38 -25.86 -8.41 19.03
C THR A 38 -27.00 -9.02 18.21
N LEU A 39 -27.77 -9.95 18.79
CA LEU A 39 -28.85 -10.67 18.08
C LEU A 39 -30.20 -9.98 18.16
N ASP A 40 -30.42 -9.12 19.15
CA ASP A 40 -31.67 -8.39 19.31
C ASP A 40 -31.60 -7.00 18.64
N PRO A 41 -32.30 -6.79 17.51
CA PRO A 41 -32.33 -5.49 16.82
C PRO A 41 -32.86 -4.34 17.69
N GLU A 42 -33.62 -4.65 18.74
CA GLU A 42 -34.19 -3.68 19.69
C GLU A 42 -33.30 -3.50 20.93
N SER A 43 -32.08 -4.07 20.92
CA SER A 43 -31.14 -3.97 22.04
C SER A 43 -30.63 -2.53 22.28
N GLY A 44 -30.02 -2.31 23.42
CA GLY A 44 -29.33 -1.06 23.72
C GLY A 44 -28.18 -0.77 22.77
N LEU A 45 -27.47 -1.81 22.31
CA LEU A 45 -26.39 -1.72 21.33
C LEU A 45 -26.86 -1.11 19.99
N HIS A 46 -27.94 -1.67 19.42
CA HIS A 46 -28.49 -1.19 18.13
C HIS A 46 -29.06 0.22 18.25
N ARG A 47 -29.75 0.53 19.36
CA ARG A 47 -30.25 1.91 19.62
C ARG A 47 -29.13 2.92 19.83
N PHE A 48 -28.03 2.51 20.45
CA PHE A 48 -26.86 3.37 20.64
C PHE A 48 -26.17 3.70 19.32
N ALA A 49 -26.20 2.82 18.34
CA ALA A 49 -25.57 2.95 17.02
C ALA A 49 -24.11 3.42 17.11
N PRO A 50 -23.21 2.56 17.61
CA PRO A 50 -21.81 2.91 17.81
C PRO A 50 -21.06 3.14 16.49
N ASP A 51 -20.09 4.07 16.50
CA ASP A 51 -19.14 4.26 15.42
C ASP A 51 -18.13 3.10 15.35
N ALA A 52 -17.82 2.51 16.54
CA ALA A 52 -16.95 1.34 16.64
C ALA A 52 -17.33 0.49 17.87
N THR A 53 -17.23 -0.82 17.72
CA THR A 53 -17.50 -1.80 18.78
C THR A 53 -16.23 -2.60 19.08
N LEU A 54 -15.83 -2.68 20.34
CA LEU A 54 -14.79 -3.54 20.85
C LEU A 54 -15.41 -4.82 21.42
N LEU A 55 -15.05 -5.97 20.86
CA LEU A 55 -15.39 -7.29 21.42
C LEU A 55 -14.15 -7.94 22.03
N LEU A 56 -14.23 -8.25 23.34
CA LEU A 56 -13.17 -8.88 24.12
C LEU A 56 -13.65 -10.19 24.71
N LEU A 57 -13.08 -11.31 24.24
CA LEU A 57 -13.35 -12.66 24.75
C LEU A 57 -12.00 -13.34 25.05
N PRO A 58 -11.41 -13.09 26.23
CA PRO A 58 -10.05 -13.59 26.56
C PRO A 58 -9.92 -15.10 26.59
N ASN A 59 -10.97 -15.83 26.98
CA ASN A 59 -10.96 -17.30 27.01
C ASN A 59 -10.89 -17.91 25.60
N GLU A 60 -11.41 -17.22 24.60
CA GLU A 60 -11.36 -17.60 23.19
C GLU A 60 -10.18 -16.96 22.44
N ASP A 61 -9.32 -16.20 23.12
CA ASP A 61 -8.21 -15.44 22.54
C ASP A 61 -8.67 -14.38 21.50
N ILE A 62 -9.86 -13.76 21.71
CA ILE A 62 -10.48 -12.85 20.77
C ILE A 62 -10.37 -11.40 21.25
N PHE A 63 -9.76 -10.57 20.38
CA PHE A 63 -9.85 -9.13 20.34
C PHE A 63 -10.36 -8.73 18.96
N LYS A 64 -11.53 -8.09 18.86
CA LYS A 64 -12.10 -7.69 17.58
C LYS A 64 -12.64 -6.28 17.64
N VAL A 65 -12.35 -5.52 16.59
CA VAL A 65 -12.94 -4.19 16.36
C VAL A 65 -13.88 -4.27 15.18
N VAL A 66 -15.10 -3.78 15.37
CA VAL A 66 -16.18 -3.82 14.38
C VAL A 66 -16.71 -2.41 14.20
N THR A 67 -16.76 -1.95 12.98
CA THR A 67 -17.34 -0.64 12.59
C THR A 67 -18.71 -0.78 11.92
N ASP A 68 -19.13 -2.01 11.62
CA ASP A 68 -20.45 -2.34 11.07
C ASP A 68 -21.07 -3.48 11.87
N LEU A 69 -22.17 -3.19 12.58
CA LEU A 69 -22.86 -4.15 13.44
C LEU A 69 -23.43 -5.36 12.68
N SER A 70 -23.75 -5.22 11.41
CA SER A 70 -24.22 -6.34 10.58
C SER A 70 -23.22 -7.50 10.53
N SER A 71 -21.93 -7.20 10.71
CA SER A 71 -20.86 -8.20 10.76
C SER A 71 -20.83 -9.01 12.07
N LEU A 72 -21.63 -8.68 13.06
CA LEU A 72 -21.77 -9.42 14.32
C LEU A 72 -22.95 -10.42 14.31
N GLU A 73 -23.86 -10.33 13.35
CA GLU A 73 -25.08 -11.15 13.29
C GLU A 73 -24.79 -12.64 13.08
N ASP A 74 -23.69 -12.95 12.39
CA ASP A 74 -23.26 -14.35 12.20
C ASP A 74 -22.09 -14.70 13.10
N LEU A 75 -22.38 -15.25 14.28
CA LEU A 75 -21.40 -15.68 15.28
C LEU A 75 -20.49 -16.83 14.81
N THR A 76 -20.93 -17.61 13.82
CA THR A 76 -20.08 -18.65 13.20
C THR A 76 -19.01 -18.03 12.32
N LEU A 77 -19.27 -16.85 11.75
CA LEU A 77 -18.36 -16.04 10.96
C LEU A 77 -17.37 -15.22 11.81
N LEU A 78 -17.60 -15.04 13.13
CA LEU A 78 -16.68 -14.28 14.00
C LEU A 78 -15.23 -14.79 13.98
N LYS A 79 -15.02 -16.09 13.70
CA LYS A 79 -13.69 -16.66 13.49
C LYS A 79 -13.16 -16.53 12.06
N SER A 80 -14.03 -16.28 11.09
CA SER A 80 -13.71 -16.24 9.65
C SER A 80 -13.69 -14.84 9.04
N LEU A 81 -14.41 -13.86 9.62
CA LEU A 81 -14.42 -12.47 9.13
C LEU A 81 -13.25 -11.68 9.72
N ALA A 82 -12.43 -11.18 8.81
CA ALA A 82 -11.19 -10.42 9.01
C ALA A 82 -11.26 -9.27 10.03
N PRO A 83 -10.11 -8.77 10.51
CA PRO A 83 -9.08 -9.53 11.18
C PRO A 83 -9.33 -9.59 12.68
N THR A 84 -9.58 -10.75 13.21
CA THR A 84 -9.43 -11.00 14.65
C THR A 84 -7.95 -10.91 14.96
N LEU A 85 -7.55 -9.96 15.77
CA LEU A 85 -6.21 -9.97 16.37
C LEU A 85 -6.28 -10.86 17.60
N PRO A 86 -5.50 -11.94 17.71
CA PRO A 86 -5.43 -12.72 18.94
C PRO A 86 -4.92 -11.86 20.11
N LEU A 87 -5.57 -11.94 21.27
CA LEU A 87 -5.08 -11.28 22.49
C LEU A 87 -3.67 -11.76 22.89
N SER A 88 -3.37 -13.03 22.58
CA SER A 88 -2.03 -13.60 22.73
C SER A 88 -0.96 -12.84 21.93
N THR A 89 -1.30 -12.29 20.78
CA THR A 89 -0.39 -11.44 20.00
C THR A 89 -0.09 -10.13 20.73
N LEU A 90 -1.12 -9.44 21.25
CA LEU A 90 -0.93 -8.23 22.05
C LEU A 90 -0.14 -8.52 23.32
N ALA A 91 -0.41 -9.65 23.97
CA ALA A 91 0.30 -10.08 25.17
C ALA A 91 1.79 -10.38 24.89
N HIS A 92 2.11 -10.96 23.72
CA HIS A 92 3.49 -11.19 23.32
C HIS A 92 4.25 -9.87 23.06
N GLU A 93 3.58 -8.90 22.44
CA GLU A 93 4.14 -7.57 22.17
C GLU A 93 4.24 -6.69 23.42
N THR A 94 3.50 -7.01 24.49
CA THR A 94 3.33 -6.17 25.69
C THR A 94 3.69 -6.96 26.96
N PRO A 95 4.93 -6.94 27.40
CA PRO A 95 5.32 -7.60 28.65
C PRO A 95 4.50 -7.12 29.86
N GLY A 96 4.03 -8.07 30.66
CA GLY A 96 3.16 -7.77 31.80
C GLY A 96 1.70 -7.52 31.44
N PHE A 97 1.24 -7.96 30.29
CA PHE A 97 -0.12 -7.79 29.78
C PHE A 97 -1.22 -8.37 30.69
N TRP A 98 -0.99 -9.54 31.26
CA TRP A 98 -1.94 -10.25 32.09
C TRP A 98 -1.80 -9.96 33.57
N ASP A 99 -2.93 -9.99 34.31
CA ASP A 99 -2.98 -9.86 35.78
C ASP A 99 -3.94 -10.92 36.38
N ASP A 100 -3.35 -11.99 36.95
CA ASP A 100 -4.13 -13.07 37.56
C ASP A 100 -4.86 -12.66 38.84
N ARG A 101 -4.39 -11.61 39.54
CA ARG A 101 -5.08 -11.08 40.72
C ARG A 101 -6.35 -10.34 40.30
N MET A 102 -6.25 -9.46 39.30
CA MET A 102 -7.41 -8.76 38.77
C MET A 102 -8.41 -9.69 38.11
N ARG A 103 -7.94 -10.76 37.46
CA ARG A 103 -8.81 -11.81 36.91
C ARG A 103 -9.69 -12.41 37.97
N ARG A 104 -9.13 -12.78 39.16
CA ARG A 104 -9.88 -13.41 40.25
C ARG A 104 -10.77 -12.43 41.02
N LEU A 105 -10.33 -11.19 41.24
CA LEU A 105 -11.03 -10.21 42.07
C LEU A 105 -12.10 -9.43 41.30
N ALA A 106 -11.88 -9.17 40.03
CA ALA A 106 -12.71 -8.25 39.26
C ALA A 106 -13.16 -8.83 37.89
N ALA A 107 -12.96 -10.12 37.62
CA ALA A 107 -13.22 -10.72 36.32
C ALA A 107 -12.59 -9.92 35.15
N MET A 108 -11.42 -9.30 35.39
CA MET A 108 -10.70 -8.48 34.44
C MET A 108 -9.24 -8.97 34.37
N PRO A 109 -8.87 -9.71 33.31
CA PRO A 109 -7.60 -10.46 33.27
C PRO A 109 -6.37 -9.62 32.89
N PHE A 110 -6.55 -8.32 32.65
CA PHE A 110 -5.49 -7.46 32.14
C PHE A 110 -4.86 -6.60 33.25
N SER A 111 -3.56 -6.37 33.15
CA SER A 111 -2.87 -5.36 33.93
C SER A 111 -3.17 -3.96 33.38
N LEU A 112 -2.72 -2.90 34.06
CA LEU A 112 -2.82 -1.53 33.55
C LEU A 112 -2.09 -1.36 32.20
N VAL A 113 -0.98 -2.08 32.01
CA VAL A 113 -0.22 -2.06 30.75
C VAL A 113 -1.00 -2.77 29.66
N GLY A 114 -1.63 -3.91 29.98
CA GLY A 114 -2.49 -4.65 29.07
C GLY A 114 -3.74 -3.87 28.65
N LEU A 115 -4.40 -3.18 29.60
CA LEU A 115 -5.52 -2.28 29.33
C LEU A 115 -5.14 -1.21 28.30
N LYS A 116 -4.04 -0.50 28.55
CA LYS A 116 -3.53 0.51 27.60
C LYS A 116 -3.24 -0.05 26.21
N ALA A 117 -2.59 -1.20 26.15
CA ALA A 117 -2.29 -1.85 24.86
C ALA A 117 -3.56 -2.17 24.06
N ILE A 118 -4.62 -2.64 24.74
CA ILE A 118 -5.93 -2.92 24.14
C ILE A 118 -6.59 -1.63 23.66
N GLU A 119 -6.59 -0.57 24.48
CA GLU A 119 -7.17 0.73 24.14
C GLU A 119 -6.48 1.36 22.92
N GLU A 120 -5.16 1.41 22.92
CA GLU A 120 -4.36 1.94 21.82
C GLU A 120 -4.59 1.15 20.52
N GLU A 121 -4.67 -0.19 20.60
CA GLU A 121 -4.96 -1.02 19.44
C GLU A 121 -6.38 -0.82 18.94
N PHE A 122 -7.37 -0.74 19.86
CA PHE A 122 -8.76 -0.46 19.49
C PHE A 122 -8.89 0.88 18.76
N LEU A 123 -8.35 1.96 19.34
CA LEU A 123 -8.41 3.29 18.73
C LEU A 123 -7.73 3.32 17.37
N PHE A 124 -6.57 2.66 17.25
CA PHE A 124 -5.89 2.53 15.98
C PHE A 124 -6.74 1.81 14.93
N LEU A 125 -7.34 0.67 15.30
CA LEU A 125 -8.16 -0.12 14.36
C LEU A 125 -9.48 0.56 13.99
N ALA A 126 -10.03 1.37 14.89
CA ALA A 126 -11.23 2.18 14.62
C ALA A 126 -10.94 3.37 13.71
N GLU A 127 -9.75 4.01 13.85
CA GLU A 127 -9.34 5.17 13.02
C GLU A 127 -8.82 4.72 11.64
N PHE A 128 -8.03 3.66 11.58
CA PHE A 128 -7.33 3.24 10.37
C PHE A 128 -7.93 1.98 9.74
N ALA A 129 -8.82 2.18 8.77
CA ALA A 129 -9.28 1.09 7.91
C ALA A 129 -8.12 0.50 7.10
N ALA A 130 -8.21 -0.81 6.79
CA ALA A 130 -7.23 -1.44 5.91
C ALA A 130 -7.29 -0.81 4.51
N ALA A 131 -6.17 -0.24 4.06
CA ALA A 131 -6.05 0.40 2.75
C ALA A 131 -4.66 0.13 2.18
N PRO A 132 -4.54 -0.58 1.05
CA PRO A 132 -3.24 -0.83 0.43
C PRO A 132 -2.50 0.47 0.11
N LYS A 133 -1.29 0.61 0.62
CA LYS A 133 -0.40 1.74 0.39
C LYS A 133 0.84 1.30 -0.38
N LYS A 134 1.60 2.26 -0.89
CA LYS A 134 2.80 2.00 -1.68
C LYS A 134 4.05 2.61 -1.06
N ILE A 135 3.92 3.80 -0.46
CA ILE A 135 5.02 4.57 0.11
C ILE A 135 4.98 4.46 1.63
N LEU A 136 6.12 4.15 2.22
CA LEU A 136 6.37 4.27 3.64
C LEU A 136 7.45 5.34 3.84
N ALA A 137 7.02 6.54 4.17
CA ALA A 137 7.89 7.66 4.43
C ALA A 137 8.22 7.73 5.93
N VAL A 138 9.50 7.79 6.22
CA VAL A 138 10.01 7.81 7.60
C VAL A 138 10.96 8.99 7.80
N ASP A 139 10.92 9.56 9.00
CA ASP A 139 11.97 10.48 9.47
C ASP A 139 13.21 9.71 9.88
N ALA A 140 14.31 10.42 10.15
CA ALA A 140 15.58 9.86 10.58
C ALA A 140 15.77 9.95 12.09
N ASP A 141 15.98 11.17 12.61
CA ASP A 141 16.33 11.44 13.99
C ASP A 141 15.18 11.03 14.95
N ASN A 142 15.52 10.33 16.03
CA ASN A 142 14.58 9.73 16.99
C ASN A 142 13.53 8.78 16.37
N THR A 143 13.57 8.53 15.06
CA THR A 143 12.69 7.62 14.34
C THR A 143 13.41 6.35 13.88
N LEU A 144 14.56 6.47 13.20
CA LEU A 144 15.41 5.32 12.80
C LEU A 144 16.48 5.01 13.84
N TRP A 145 16.87 6.00 14.63
CA TRP A 145 17.81 5.89 15.73
C TRP A 145 17.43 6.86 16.84
N ARG A 146 17.95 6.64 18.03
CA ARG A 146 17.84 7.58 19.14
C ARG A 146 18.99 8.60 19.03
N GLY A 147 18.67 9.88 19.05
CA GLY A 147 19.60 11.00 18.92
C GLY A 147 19.31 11.85 17.69
N ILE A 148 19.99 13.01 17.62
CA ILE A 148 19.87 13.99 16.54
C ILE A 148 21.25 14.17 15.92
N VAL A 149 21.45 13.66 14.69
CA VAL A 149 22.79 13.61 14.08
C VAL A 149 23.42 14.97 13.76
N SER A 150 22.62 16.04 13.73
CA SER A 150 23.13 17.41 13.58
C SER A 150 23.63 18.02 14.88
N GLU A 151 23.22 17.47 16.04
CA GLU A 151 23.59 17.93 17.37
C GLU A 151 24.56 16.97 18.06
N ASP A 152 24.38 15.67 17.81
CA ASP A 152 25.22 14.58 18.34
C ASP A 152 26.28 14.17 17.31
N ASP A 153 27.38 13.55 17.78
CA ASP A 153 28.27 12.86 16.84
C ASP A 153 27.50 11.71 16.16
N PRO A 154 27.42 11.65 14.81
CA PRO A 154 26.78 10.54 14.11
C PRO A 154 27.26 9.14 14.51
N ALA A 155 28.45 9.04 15.11
CA ALA A 155 28.96 7.78 15.66
C ALA A 155 28.28 7.36 16.95
N THR A 156 27.59 8.26 17.67
CA THR A 156 27.00 8.01 19.00
C THR A 156 25.49 7.74 19.00
N VAL A 157 24.80 8.06 17.90
CA VAL A 157 23.36 7.74 17.80
C VAL A 157 23.14 6.23 17.90
N VAL A 158 22.04 5.82 18.53
CA VAL A 158 21.75 4.40 18.79
C VAL A 158 20.66 3.91 17.83
N PRO A 159 20.99 3.01 16.88
CA PRO A 159 20.00 2.49 15.94
C PRO A 159 18.83 1.79 16.62
N TYR A 160 17.62 2.03 16.15
CA TYR A 160 16.47 1.17 16.43
C TYR A 160 16.49 -0.03 15.47
N ALA A 161 17.46 -0.91 15.69
CA ALA A 161 17.85 -1.96 14.74
C ALA A 161 16.67 -2.90 14.38
N ASP A 162 15.82 -3.26 15.34
CA ASP A 162 14.65 -4.12 15.07
C ASP A 162 13.59 -3.41 14.23
N PHE A 163 13.40 -2.10 14.43
CA PHE A 163 12.53 -1.31 13.59
C PHE A 163 13.08 -1.22 12.15
N GLN A 164 14.37 -0.93 12.01
CA GLN A 164 15.01 -0.86 10.69
C GLN A 164 14.95 -2.21 9.94
N ARG A 165 15.18 -3.34 10.62
CA ARG A 165 14.99 -4.69 10.02
C ARG A 165 13.54 -4.93 9.60
N GLY A 166 12.58 -4.46 10.40
CA GLY A 166 11.16 -4.54 10.04
C GLY A 166 10.82 -3.71 8.80
N LEU A 167 11.44 -2.53 8.63
CA LEU A 167 11.31 -1.71 7.42
C LEU A 167 11.90 -2.41 6.19
N LEU A 168 13.07 -3.08 6.32
CA LEU A 168 13.64 -3.90 5.25
C LEU A 168 12.67 -5.04 4.84
N ALA A 169 12.07 -5.73 5.80
CA ALA A 169 11.09 -6.77 5.50
C ALA A 169 9.84 -6.21 4.78
N LEU A 170 9.38 -5.00 5.12
CA LEU A 170 8.32 -4.32 4.39
C LEU A 170 8.74 -3.91 2.96
N LYS A 171 9.99 -3.46 2.77
CA LYS A 171 10.58 -3.18 1.46
C LYS A 171 10.59 -4.45 0.59
N GLU A 172 11.04 -5.58 1.12
CA GLU A 172 11.04 -6.87 0.43
C GLU A 172 9.63 -7.32 0.05
N ALA A 173 8.63 -6.98 0.87
CA ALA A 173 7.21 -7.19 0.55
C ALA A 173 6.65 -6.15 -0.43
N GLY A 174 7.49 -5.24 -0.98
CA GLY A 174 7.16 -4.29 -2.03
C GLY A 174 6.71 -2.91 -1.55
N ALA A 175 6.96 -2.54 -0.29
CA ALA A 175 6.84 -1.15 0.15
C ALA A 175 8.00 -0.30 -0.38
N LEU A 176 7.71 0.92 -0.81
CA LEU A 176 8.73 1.90 -1.21
C LEU A 176 9.11 2.72 0.01
N LEU A 177 10.29 2.49 0.55
CA LEU A 177 10.81 3.32 1.64
C LEU A 177 11.21 4.70 1.11
N VAL A 178 10.85 5.74 1.83
CA VAL A 178 11.21 7.12 1.54
C VAL A 178 11.75 7.77 2.80
N LEU A 179 12.89 8.44 2.70
CA LEU A 179 13.48 9.19 3.80
C LEU A 179 13.07 10.66 3.70
N LEU A 180 12.39 11.17 4.72
CA LEU A 180 12.03 12.60 4.83
C LEU A 180 12.61 13.16 6.13
N SER A 181 13.73 13.86 6.05
CA SER A 181 14.38 14.40 7.24
C SER A 181 14.81 15.85 7.05
N LYS A 182 14.76 16.65 8.12
CA LYS A 182 15.29 18.01 8.18
C LYS A 182 16.73 17.95 8.65
N ASN A 183 17.64 17.80 7.69
CA ASN A 183 19.06 17.67 7.91
C ASN A 183 19.83 18.17 6.68
N ASP A 184 21.15 18.21 6.76
CA ASP A 184 21.99 18.47 5.61
C ASP A 184 21.97 17.30 4.63
N SER A 185 21.97 17.65 3.33
CA SER A 185 21.80 16.67 2.27
C SER A 185 22.88 15.58 2.28
N PRO A 186 22.52 14.28 2.27
CA PRO A 186 23.47 13.18 2.24
C PRO A 186 24.19 13.02 0.88
N ALA A 187 23.91 13.85 -0.11
CA ALA A 187 24.72 13.93 -1.34
C ALA A 187 26.18 14.31 -1.02
N ASN A 188 26.41 14.99 0.09
CA ASN A 188 27.73 15.12 0.69
C ASN A 188 27.97 13.93 1.65
N SER A 189 28.97 13.11 1.38
CA SER A 189 29.34 11.95 2.20
C SER A 189 29.74 12.32 3.65
N ASP A 190 30.17 13.56 3.87
CA ASP A 190 30.52 14.08 5.19
C ASP A 190 29.31 14.58 5.98
N ALA A 191 28.13 14.69 5.34
CA ALA A 191 26.92 15.10 6.03
C ALA A 191 26.57 14.12 7.18
N PRO A 192 26.08 14.63 8.31
CA PRO A 192 25.80 13.80 9.49
C PRO A 192 24.90 12.57 9.20
N VAL A 193 23.84 12.74 8.39
CA VAL A 193 22.95 11.65 8.01
C VAL A 193 23.69 10.59 7.17
N ALA A 194 24.53 11.00 6.21
CA ALA A 194 25.31 10.05 5.39
C ALA A 194 26.28 9.24 6.26
N ARG A 195 26.97 9.90 7.19
CA ARG A 195 27.87 9.26 8.16
C ARG A 195 27.15 8.28 9.08
N ALA A 196 25.94 8.61 9.53
CA ALA A 196 25.13 7.72 10.35
C ALA A 196 24.76 6.44 9.59
N PHE A 197 24.25 6.57 8.36
CA PHE A 197 23.91 5.41 7.52
C PHE A 197 25.12 4.58 7.06
N ALA A 198 26.32 5.15 7.01
CA ALA A 198 27.55 4.43 6.65
C ALA A 198 28.08 3.51 7.77
N ARG A 199 27.48 3.53 8.95
CA ARG A 199 27.88 2.69 10.09
C ARG A 199 27.50 1.22 9.86
N SER A 200 28.40 0.31 10.30
CA SER A 200 28.18 -1.14 10.14
C SER A 200 27.08 -1.73 11.03
N ASP A 201 26.64 -1.01 12.08
CA ASP A 201 25.55 -1.40 12.97
C ASP A 201 24.18 -0.85 12.56
N MET A 202 24.11 -0.08 11.47
CA MET A 202 22.86 0.34 10.84
C MET A 202 22.34 -0.74 9.90
N PRO A 203 21.15 -1.34 10.15
CA PRO A 203 20.57 -2.31 9.21
C PRO A 203 20.16 -1.70 7.87
N LEU A 204 19.65 -0.45 7.87
CA LEU A 204 19.29 0.29 6.67
C LEU A 204 20.48 1.09 6.14
N SER A 205 20.59 1.16 4.82
CA SER A 205 21.46 2.06 4.06
C SER A 205 20.62 3.07 3.26
N LEU A 206 21.27 4.13 2.74
CA LEU A 206 20.59 5.09 1.85
C LEU A 206 20.06 4.44 0.56
N ASP A 207 20.70 3.37 0.09
CA ASP A 207 20.29 2.63 -1.11
C ASP A 207 18.99 1.84 -0.93
N ASP A 208 18.54 1.66 0.32
CA ASP A 208 17.26 1.00 0.61
C ASP A 208 16.06 1.90 0.34
N PHE A 209 16.27 3.19 0.19
CA PHE A 209 15.19 4.16 -0.04
C PHE A 209 14.95 4.41 -1.53
N ALA A 210 13.70 4.31 -1.97
CA ALA A 210 13.28 4.67 -3.32
C ALA A 210 13.44 6.17 -3.61
N ALA A 211 13.38 7.00 -2.56
CA ALA A 211 13.67 8.42 -2.62
C ALA A 211 14.19 8.92 -1.27
N VAL A 212 15.14 9.84 -1.34
CA VAL A 212 15.75 10.52 -0.20
C VAL A 212 15.50 12.02 -0.35
N ALA A 213 14.76 12.61 0.59
CA ALA A 213 14.49 14.04 0.66
C ALA A 213 14.95 14.55 2.03
N VAL A 214 16.24 14.78 2.15
CA VAL A 214 16.92 15.31 3.34
C VAL A 214 17.35 16.74 3.02
N ASN A 215 16.61 17.68 3.56
CA ASN A 215 16.82 19.12 3.39
C ASN A 215 15.98 19.90 4.41
N TRP A 216 16.09 21.22 4.45
CA TRP A 216 15.41 22.10 5.39
C TRP A 216 14.01 22.57 4.94
N SER A 217 13.50 22.08 3.81
CA SER A 217 12.11 22.31 3.38
C SER A 217 11.11 21.59 4.28
N THR A 218 9.82 21.96 4.18
CA THR A 218 8.78 21.25 4.93
C THR A 218 8.66 19.80 4.46
N LYS A 219 8.44 18.86 5.39
CA LYS A 219 8.26 17.44 5.03
C LYS A 219 7.03 17.23 4.13
N ALA A 220 6.00 18.07 4.25
CA ALA A 220 4.84 18.01 3.36
C ALA A 220 5.20 18.40 1.91
N SER A 221 6.01 19.45 1.70
CA SER A 221 6.50 19.81 0.37
C SER A 221 7.38 18.71 -0.22
N ASN A 222 8.30 18.16 0.60
CA ASN A 222 9.16 17.04 0.20
C ASN A 222 8.33 15.80 -0.18
N MET A 223 7.25 15.50 0.56
CA MET A 223 6.33 14.40 0.24
C MET A 223 5.67 14.58 -1.14
N LEU A 224 5.19 15.79 -1.46
CA LEU A 224 4.61 16.09 -2.78
C LEU A 224 5.62 15.90 -3.90
N ASP A 225 6.84 16.43 -3.72
CA ASP A 225 7.91 16.30 -4.70
C ASP A 225 8.30 14.82 -4.92
N VAL A 226 8.44 14.05 -3.83
CA VAL A 226 8.72 12.61 -3.90
C VAL A 226 7.57 11.87 -4.60
N CYS A 227 6.32 12.13 -4.24
CA CYS A 227 5.17 11.52 -4.90
C CYS A 227 5.16 11.83 -6.41
N SER A 228 5.44 13.07 -6.79
CA SER A 228 5.56 13.47 -8.19
C SER A 228 6.68 12.70 -8.89
N ARG A 229 7.88 12.63 -8.31
CA ARG A 229 9.03 11.90 -8.88
C ARG A 229 8.76 10.40 -9.03
N LEU A 230 8.07 9.80 -8.06
CA LEU A 230 7.71 8.39 -8.11
C LEU A 230 6.45 8.10 -8.94
N ASN A 231 5.78 9.14 -9.48
CA ASN A 231 4.48 9.02 -10.16
C ASN A 231 3.42 8.30 -9.32
N LEU A 232 3.32 8.69 -8.07
CA LEU A 232 2.38 8.14 -7.10
C LEU A 232 1.58 9.28 -6.45
N SER A 233 0.33 9.00 -6.12
CA SER A 233 -0.50 9.97 -5.40
C SER A 233 -0.16 9.96 -3.91
N PRO A 234 -0.24 11.12 -3.20
CA PRO A 234 -0.02 11.22 -1.75
C PRO A 234 -0.92 10.29 -0.92
N ASP A 235 -2.12 9.95 -1.40
CA ASP A 235 -3.02 9.01 -0.73
C ASP A 235 -2.45 7.58 -0.65
N SER A 236 -1.41 7.27 -1.43
CA SER A 236 -0.70 6.00 -1.39
C SER A 236 0.42 5.96 -0.34
N ALA A 237 0.59 7.02 0.45
CA ALA A 237 1.67 7.16 1.41
C ALA A 237 1.21 6.96 2.86
N VAL A 238 2.09 6.35 3.64
CA VAL A 238 2.09 6.34 5.11
C VAL A 238 3.28 7.14 5.59
N PHE A 239 3.10 7.98 6.61
CA PHE A 239 4.15 8.82 7.18
C PHE A 239 4.37 8.51 8.66
N ILE A 240 5.64 8.35 9.05
CA ILE A 240 6.08 8.09 10.43
C ILE A 240 7.13 9.12 10.81
N ASP A 241 6.93 9.76 11.97
CA ASP A 241 7.78 10.83 12.49
C ASP A 241 7.61 10.89 14.02
N ASP A 242 8.68 11.06 14.78
CA ASP A 242 8.61 11.21 16.24
C ASP A 242 8.03 12.55 16.64
N ASN A 243 8.26 13.61 15.85
CA ASN A 243 7.87 14.97 16.15
C ASN A 243 6.37 15.20 15.92
N PRO A 244 5.56 15.48 16.97
CA PRO A 244 4.12 15.72 16.84
C PRO A 244 3.79 16.93 15.96
N HIS A 245 4.69 17.92 15.89
CA HIS A 245 4.50 19.11 15.04
C HIS A 245 4.60 18.75 13.56
N GLU A 246 5.58 17.94 13.15
CA GLU A 246 5.72 17.48 11.77
C GLU A 246 4.52 16.60 11.37
N ARG A 247 4.05 15.71 12.27
CA ARG A 247 2.83 14.92 12.04
C ARG A 247 1.59 15.80 11.87
N ALA A 248 1.44 16.85 12.71
CA ALA A 248 0.32 17.79 12.59
C ALA A 248 0.38 18.60 11.29
N GLN A 249 1.57 19.09 10.91
CA GLN A 249 1.79 19.77 9.64
C GLN A 249 1.45 18.86 8.43
N MET A 250 1.89 17.60 8.46
CA MET A 250 1.58 16.64 7.39
C MET A 250 0.07 16.44 7.25
N LYS A 251 -0.64 16.21 8.37
CA LYS A 251 -2.11 16.08 8.37
C LYS A 251 -2.82 17.34 7.84
N ALA A 252 -2.33 18.53 8.18
CA ALA A 252 -2.95 19.79 7.79
C ALA A 252 -2.75 20.09 6.29
N HIS A 253 -1.56 19.85 5.75
CA HIS A 253 -1.23 20.19 4.36
C HIS A 253 -1.55 19.07 3.36
N LEU A 254 -1.47 17.81 3.81
CA LEU A 254 -1.71 16.61 2.99
C LEU A 254 -2.65 15.64 3.73
N PRO A 255 -3.94 15.98 3.86
CA PRO A 255 -4.90 15.17 4.63
C PRO A 255 -5.14 13.77 4.06
N THR A 256 -4.74 13.51 2.83
CA THR A 256 -4.83 12.19 2.19
C THR A 256 -3.67 11.24 2.56
N VAL A 257 -2.56 11.78 3.08
CA VAL A 257 -1.45 10.98 3.61
C VAL A 257 -1.88 10.35 4.94
N THR A 258 -1.67 9.07 5.10
CA THR A 258 -1.91 8.38 6.36
C THR A 258 -0.77 8.67 7.33
N VAL A 259 -1.03 9.45 8.38
CA VAL A 259 -0.03 9.79 9.39
C VAL A 259 -0.18 8.84 10.58
N MET A 260 0.82 7.99 10.78
CA MET A 260 0.83 7.02 11.88
C MET A 260 1.01 7.67 13.25
N PRO A 261 0.33 7.18 14.29
CA PRO A 261 0.70 7.50 15.66
C PRO A 261 2.10 6.95 15.95
N PHE A 262 2.95 7.77 16.59
CA PHE A 262 4.32 7.37 16.92
C PHE A 262 4.35 6.63 18.26
N PRO A 263 5.03 5.47 18.35
CA PRO A 263 5.13 4.71 19.58
C PRO A 263 5.88 5.47 20.68
N GLN A 264 5.53 5.25 21.93
CA GLN A 264 6.27 5.83 23.07
C GLN A 264 7.65 5.19 23.24
N ASP A 265 7.81 3.93 22.81
CA ASP A 265 9.06 3.15 22.94
C ASP A 265 9.40 2.46 21.62
N MET A 266 10.31 3.03 20.87
CA MET A 266 10.83 2.49 19.60
C MET A 266 11.80 1.32 19.80
N THR A 267 12.19 0.99 21.02
CA THR A 267 12.96 -0.24 21.30
C THR A 267 12.09 -1.49 21.17
N ARG A 268 10.75 -1.34 21.11
CA ARG A 268 9.76 -2.41 20.95
C ARG A 268 8.84 -2.14 19.76
N PRO A 269 9.35 -2.25 18.53
CA PRO A 269 8.62 -1.82 17.34
C PRO A 269 7.59 -2.84 16.83
N ALA A 270 7.37 -3.96 17.53
CA ALA A 270 6.55 -5.07 17.04
C ALA A 270 5.12 -4.61 16.66
N ALA A 271 4.48 -3.81 17.54
CA ALA A 271 3.12 -3.34 17.32
C ALA A 271 3.01 -2.42 16.08
N ILE A 272 3.90 -1.41 15.93
CA ILE A 272 3.87 -0.52 14.77
C ILE A 272 4.18 -1.28 13.47
N LEU A 273 5.14 -2.21 13.48
CA LEU A 273 5.47 -3.03 12.31
C LEU A 273 4.32 -3.96 11.92
N ARG A 274 3.62 -4.57 12.89
CA ARG A 274 2.42 -5.36 12.64
C ARG A 274 1.31 -4.50 12.03
N ARG A 275 1.02 -3.32 12.62
CA ARG A 275 0.03 -2.37 12.12
C ARG A 275 0.32 -1.96 10.69
N LEU A 276 1.55 -1.60 10.37
CA LEU A 276 1.98 -1.27 9.01
C LEU A 276 1.72 -2.44 8.05
N ARG A 277 2.19 -3.63 8.40
CA ARG A 277 2.05 -4.82 7.56
C ARG A 277 0.58 -5.20 7.33
N THR A 278 -0.24 -5.24 8.38
CA THR A 278 -1.61 -5.76 8.29
C THR A 278 -2.59 -4.76 7.68
N ARG A 279 -2.35 -3.45 7.86
CA ARG A 279 -3.28 -2.41 7.41
C ARG A 279 -2.91 -1.79 6.06
N PHE A 280 -1.63 -1.65 5.79
CA PHE A 280 -1.16 -0.83 4.67
C PHE A 280 -0.29 -1.58 3.67
N PHE A 281 0.49 -2.54 4.10
CA PHE A 281 1.47 -3.23 3.27
C PHE A 281 1.25 -4.75 3.25
N ALA A 282 0.00 -5.20 3.42
CA ALA A 282 -0.35 -6.61 3.25
C ALA A 282 -0.10 -7.02 1.80
N SER A 283 0.91 -7.85 1.56
CA SER A 283 1.15 -8.47 0.25
C SER A 283 0.37 -9.77 0.17
N VAL A 284 -0.38 -9.96 -0.92
CA VAL A 284 -1.09 -11.23 -1.18
C VAL A 284 -0.09 -12.34 -1.53
N ALA A 285 0.99 -12.01 -2.20
CA ALA A 285 2.17 -12.83 -2.44
C ALA A 285 3.31 -11.90 -2.89
N SER A 286 4.54 -12.12 -2.38
CA SER A 286 5.72 -11.43 -2.90
C SER A 286 6.03 -11.96 -4.30
N THR A 287 6.27 -11.05 -5.26
CA THR A 287 6.73 -11.39 -6.60
C THR A 287 8.17 -10.94 -6.78
N ASP A 288 8.88 -11.52 -7.78
CA ASP A 288 10.26 -11.10 -8.10
C ASP A 288 10.36 -9.58 -8.34
N GLU A 289 9.32 -8.96 -8.91
CA GLU A 289 9.27 -7.50 -9.08
C GLU A 289 9.15 -6.73 -7.76
N ASP A 290 8.62 -7.31 -6.70
CA ASP A 290 8.58 -6.64 -5.40
C ASP A 290 9.99 -6.53 -4.79
N HIS A 291 10.85 -7.53 -4.99
CA HIS A 291 12.25 -7.52 -4.54
C HIS A 291 13.10 -6.45 -5.24
N VAL A 292 12.83 -6.21 -6.53
CA VAL A 292 13.56 -5.19 -7.32
C VAL A 292 12.84 -3.83 -7.37
N ARG A 293 11.73 -3.69 -6.67
CA ARG A 293 10.83 -2.54 -6.80
C ARG A 293 11.50 -1.21 -6.50
N THR A 294 12.28 -1.13 -5.43
CA THR A 294 13.04 0.08 -5.08
C THR A 294 13.96 0.52 -6.22
N ALA A 295 14.75 -0.42 -6.76
CA ALA A 295 15.63 -0.14 -7.89
C ALA A 295 14.88 0.33 -9.14
N LEU A 296 13.69 -0.26 -9.40
CA LEU A 296 12.83 0.16 -10.51
C LEU A 296 12.34 1.61 -10.36
N TYR A 297 12.00 2.04 -9.15
CA TYR A 297 11.58 3.42 -8.89
C TYR A 297 12.75 4.39 -8.87
N GLN A 298 13.93 3.99 -8.37
CA GLN A 298 15.15 4.77 -8.47
C GLN A 298 15.56 5.01 -9.94
N ALA A 299 15.50 3.95 -10.77
CA ALA A 299 15.72 4.05 -12.21
C ALA A 299 14.70 5.00 -12.86
N GLU A 300 13.42 4.97 -12.44
CA GLU A 300 12.39 5.88 -12.94
C GLU A 300 12.66 7.34 -12.55
N ALA A 301 13.12 7.59 -11.33
CA ALA A 301 13.52 8.94 -10.91
C ALA A 301 14.71 9.44 -11.75
N ALA A 302 15.69 8.58 -12.03
CA ALA A 302 16.83 8.91 -12.90
C ALA A 302 16.38 9.20 -14.35
N ARG A 303 15.43 8.44 -14.89
CA ARG A 303 14.81 8.68 -16.20
C ARG A 303 14.18 10.07 -16.29
N ARG A 304 13.40 10.45 -15.28
CA ARG A 304 12.74 11.77 -15.24
C ARG A 304 13.74 12.91 -15.16
N ALA A 305 14.76 12.77 -14.31
CA ALA A 305 15.84 13.76 -14.25
C ALA A 305 16.61 13.88 -15.58
N SER A 306 16.63 12.82 -16.40
CA SER A 306 17.16 12.87 -17.77
C SER A 306 16.20 13.56 -18.75
N ALA A 307 14.88 13.35 -18.59
CA ALA A 307 13.85 13.99 -19.43
C ALA A 307 13.91 15.51 -19.34
N ASP A 308 14.08 16.06 -18.12
CA ASP A 308 14.15 17.50 -17.86
C ASP A 308 15.32 18.21 -18.58
N LYS A 309 16.29 17.45 -19.05
CA LYS A 309 17.48 17.96 -19.75
C LYS A 309 17.34 17.95 -21.27
N LEU A 310 16.26 17.38 -21.81
CA LEU A 310 16.09 17.20 -23.25
C LEU A 310 15.04 18.15 -23.83
N PRO A 311 15.19 18.58 -25.10
CA PRO A 311 14.39 19.66 -25.67
C PRO A 311 12.94 19.27 -26.03
N SER A 312 12.64 17.97 -26.10
CA SER A 312 11.30 17.48 -26.44
C SER A 312 11.04 16.06 -25.90
N LEU A 313 9.75 15.73 -25.77
CA LEU A 313 9.33 14.37 -25.39
C LEU A 313 9.85 13.32 -26.38
N THR A 314 9.83 13.61 -27.67
CA THR A 314 10.35 12.70 -28.70
C THR A 314 11.83 12.42 -28.52
N ALA A 315 12.65 13.47 -28.33
CA ALA A 315 14.08 13.31 -28.09
C ALA A 315 14.35 12.50 -26.79
N TYR A 316 13.52 12.68 -25.78
CA TYR A 316 13.59 11.89 -24.55
C TYR A 316 13.28 10.42 -24.81
N LEU A 317 12.15 10.10 -25.45
CA LEU A 317 11.74 8.71 -25.75
C LEU A 317 12.78 8.00 -26.63
N ASP A 318 13.35 8.69 -27.61
CA ASP A 318 14.44 8.15 -28.46
C ASP A 318 15.70 7.84 -27.63
N SER A 319 16.04 8.70 -26.68
CA SER A 319 17.21 8.52 -25.81
C SER A 319 17.09 7.31 -24.86
N LEU A 320 15.88 6.88 -24.57
CA LEU A 320 15.65 5.72 -23.70
C LEU A 320 16.03 4.37 -24.35
N GLY A 321 16.02 4.27 -25.69
CA GLY A 321 16.32 3.04 -26.40
C GLY A 321 15.38 1.88 -25.97
N MET A 322 14.09 2.18 -25.84
CA MET A 322 13.12 1.24 -25.28
C MET A 322 12.93 0.00 -26.18
N THR A 323 12.82 -1.16 -25.54
CA THR A 323 12.44 -2.42 -26.17
C THR A 323 11.27 -3.06 -25.42
N CYS A 324 10.35 -3.69 -26.16
CA CYS A 324 9.19 -4.35 -25.59
C CYS A 324 9.09 -5.79 -26.07
N ALA A 325 9.22 -6.75 -25.14
CA ALA A 325 8.93 -8.15 -25.41
C ALA A 325 7.44 -8.42 -25.19
N VAL A 326 6.78 -9.00 -26.20
CA VAL A 326 5.37 -9.36 -26.14
C VAL A 326 5.23 -10.88 -26.22
N SER A 327 4.38 -11.45 -25.39
CA SER A 327 4.04 -12.87 -25.39
C SER A 327 2.61 -13.11 -24.91
N LEU A 328 2.06 -14.27 -25.20
CA LEU A 328 0.88 -14.75 -24.50
C LEU A 328 1.26 -15.09 -23.05
N ALA A 329 0.34 -14.86 -22.13
CA ALA A 329 0.54 -15.15 -20.72
C ALA A 329 0.76 -16.65 -20.48
N THR A 330 1.65 -16.93 -19.56
CA THR A 330 1.98 -18.29 -19.11
C THR A 330 1.60 -18.46 -17.64
N PRO A 331 1.53 -19.68 -17.10
CA PRO A 331 1.29 -19.88 -15.68
C PRO A 331 2.25 -19.13 -14.74
N SER A 332 3.49 -18.88 -15.16
CA SER A 332 4.47 -18.12 -14.38
C SER A 332 4.10 -16.63 -14.26
N ASP A 333 3.26 -16.09 -15.13
CA ASP A 333 2.84 -14.68 -15.11
C ASP A 333 1.67 -14.43 -14.15
N ILE A 334 0.91 -15.48 -13.78
CA ILE A 334 -0.34 -15.36 -13.03
C ILE A 334 -0.21 -14.55 -11.74
N PRO A 335 0.80 -14.77 -10.88
CA PRO A 335 0.94 -13.99 -9.65
C PRO A 335 1.09 -12.49 -9.94
N ARG A 336 1.84 -12.15 -10.98
CA ARG A 336 2.07 -10.77 -11.39
C ARG A 336 0.83 -10.14 -12.01
N LEU A 337 0.10 -10.85 -12.86
CA LEU A 337 -1.15 -10.39 -13.47
C LEU A 337 -2.18 -10.06 -12.38
N ALA A 338 -2.40 -10.98 -11.43
CA ALA A 338 -3.29 -10.77 -10.29
C ALA A 338 -2.86 -9.56 -9.44
N GLN A 339 -1.56 -9.47 -9.13
CA GLN A 339 -1.01 -8.34 -8.38
C GLN A 339 -1.25 -7.00 -9.09
N MET A 340 -1.10 -6.93 -10.40
CA MET A 340 -1.31 -5.71 -11.19
C MET A 340 -2.76 -5.23 -11.09
N THR A 341 -3.76 -6.12 -11.06
CA THR A 341 -5.17 -5.72 -10.87
C THR A 341 -5.36 -4.97 -9.55
N GLY A 342 -4.68 -5.41 -8.49
CA GLY A 342 -4.74 -4.83 -7.15
C GLY A 342 -4.00 -3.50 -7.01
N LYS A 343 -2.81 -3.39 -7.62
CA LYS A 343 -1.88 -2.28 -7.45
C LYS A 343 -2.03 -1.16 -8.48
N THR A 344 -2.82 -1.34 -9.54
CA THR A 344 -2.99 -0.36 -10.63
C THR A 344 -4.39 0.23 -10.63
N ASN A 345 -4.48 1.56 -10.52
CA ASN A 345 -5.72 2.31 -10.53
C ASN A 345 -5.83 3.28 -11.71
N GLN A 346 -4.72 3.93 -12.10
CA GLN A 346 -4.72 5.02 -13.08
C GLN A 346 -4.92 4.49 -14.51
N PHE A 347 -4.20 3.45 -14.88
CA PHE A 347 -4.35 2.82 -16.19
C PHE A 347 -4.87 1.40 -16.02
N ASN A 348 -6.17 1.29 -15.70
CA ASN A 348 -6.90 0.05 -15.54
C ASN A 348 -8.33 0.28 -16.06
N ALA A 349 -8.66 -0.40 -17.13
CA ALA A 349 -9.90 -0.19 -17.88
C ALA A 349 -11.15 -0.40 -17.03
N THR A 350 -11.23 -1.51 -16.29
CA THR A 350 -12.44 -1.92 -15.57
C THR A 350 -12.30 -1.84 -14.07
N THR A 351 -11.07 -1.70 -13.56
CA THR A 351 -10.71 -1.71 -12.13
C THR A 351 -11.13 -2.99 -11.38
N ILE A 352 -11.49 -4.06 -12.11
CA ILE A 352 -11.82 -5.35 -11.51
C ILE A 352 -10.57 -5.90 -10.82
N ARG A 353 -10.73 -6.35 -9.56
CA ARG A 353 -9.69 -7.02 -8.80
C ARG A 353 -9.83 -8.52 -8.98
N ARG A 354 -8.74 -9.19 -9.34
CA ARG A 354 -8.74 -10.63 -9.59
C ARG A 354 -7.75 -11.33 -8.67
N THR A 355 -8.17 -12.45 -8.13
CA THR A 355 -7.31 -13.37 -7.41
C THR A 355 -6.39 -14.13 -8.36
N ALA A 356 -5.38 -14.80 -7.83
CA ALA A 356 -4.49 -15.65 -8.64
C ALA A 356 -5.27 -16.80 -9.30
N ASP A 357 -6.24 -17.39 -8.60
CA ASP A 357 -7.07 -18.50 -9.14
C ASP A 357 -7.99 -18.03 -10.26
N GLU A 358 -8.62 -16.86 -10.13
CA GLU A 358 -9.41 -16.26 -11.21
C GLU A 358 -8.55 -15.93 -12.43
N MET A 359 -7.35 -15.41 -12.21
CA MET A 359 -6.42 -15.11 -13.30
C MET A 359 -5.91 -16.41 -13.98
N ALA A 360 -5.67 -17.46 -13.20
CA ALA A 360 -5.30 -18.78 -13.72
C ALA A 360 -6.39 -19.35 -14.64
N ALA A 361 -7.65 -19.25 -14.22
CA ALA A 361 -8.78 -19.68 -15.03
C ALA A 361 -8.87 -18.90 -16.36
N ILE A 362 -8.62 -17.58 -16.33
CA ILE A 362 -8.61 -16.72 -17.52
C ILE A 362 -7.48 -17.11 -18.48
N VAL A 363 -6.26 -17.32 -17.96
CA VAL A 363 -5.09 -17.68 -18.79
C VAL A 363 -5.23 -19.07 -19.40
N ALA A 364 -5.93 -19.99 -18.73
CA ALA A 364 -6.19 -21.33 -19.22
C ALA A 364 -7.38 -21.43 -20.20
N ASP A 365 -8.22 -20.40 -20.31
CA ASP A 365 -9.41 -20.41 -21.16
C ASP A 365 -9.04 -20.26 -22.64
N PRO A 366 -9.31 -21.27 -23.50
CA PRO A 366 -9.02 -21.20 -24.92
C PRO A 366 -9.82 -20.14 -25.68
N ASN A 367 -10.94 -19.65 -25.12
CA ASN A 367 -11.74 -18.57 -25.69
C ASN A 367 -11.23 -17.18 -25.28
N ARG A 368 -10.10 -17.10 -24.59
CA ARG A 368 -9.46 -15.85 -24.21
C ARG A 368 -8.05 -15.76 -24.75
N ARG A 369 -7.60 -14.52 -24.98
CA ARG A 369 -6.21 -14.22 -25.32
C ARG A 369 -5.69 -13.24 -24.30
N THR A 370 -4.64 -13.58 -23.60
CA THR A 370 -3.98 -12.71 -22.63
C THR A 370 -2.57 -12.39 -23.10
N TRP A 371 -2.36 -11.17 -23.60
CA TRP A 371 -1.01 -10.70 -23.98
C TRP A 371 -0.35 -10.02 -22.80
N THR A 372 0.94 -10.24 -22.66
CA THR A 372 1.82 -9.61 -21.67
C THR A 372 2.89 -8.79 -22.37
N PHE A 373 3.22 -7.64 -21.79
CA PHE A 373 4.21 -6.71 -22.33
C PHE A 373 5.26 -6.44 -21.26
N ARG A 374 6.52 -6.81 -21.59
CA ARG A 374 7.69 -6.56 -20.74
C ARG A 374 8.53 -5.48 -21.37
N LEU A 375 8.80 -4.42 -20.63
CA LEU A 375 9.52 -3.24 -21.10
C LEU A 375 10.92 -3.21 -20.51
N SER A 376 11.90 -2.81 -21.30
CA SER A 376 13.26 -2.46 -20.89
C SER A 376 13.76 -1.23 -21.61
N ASP A 377 14.70 -0.51 -21.03
CA ASP A 377 15.35 0.65 -21.61
C ASP A 377 16.81 0.77 -21.15
N SER A 378 17.50 1.88 -21.51
CA SER A 378 18.90 2.14 -21.16
C SER A 378 19.18 2.19 -19.63
N PHE A 379 18.13 2.34 -18.79
CA PHE A 379 18.23 2.35 -17.34
C PHE A 379 17.91 0.99 -16.70
N GLY A 380 17.52 -0.02 -17.51
CA GLY A 380 17.30 -1.38 -17.05
C GLY A 380 15.93 -1.97 -17.39
N GLU A 381 15.69 -3.18 -16.92
CA GLU A 381 14.44 -3.90 -17.10
C GLU A 381 13.35 -3.37 -16.17
N MET A 382 12.14 -3.19 -16.72
CA MET A 382 10.95 -2.84 -15.93
C MET A 382 10.06 -4.04 -15.63
N GLY A 383 10.38 -5.19 -16.22
CA GLY A 383 9.60 -6.43 -16.11
C GLY A 383 8.22 -6.33 -16.79
N LEU A 384 7.26 -7.14 -16.35
CA LEU A 384 5.90 -7.13 -16.86
C LEU A 384 5.17 -5.86 -16.39
N VAL A 385 4.92 -4.95 -17.34
CA VAL A 385 4.34 -3.63 -17.07
C VAL A 385 2.95 -3.42 -17.67
N CYS A 386 2.53 -4.26 -18.62
CA CYS A 386 1.21 -4.15 -19.22
C CYS A 386 0.67 -5.53 -19.57
N TYR A 387 -0.64 -5.70 -19.51
CA TYR A 387 -1.34 -6.85 -20.07
C TYR A 387 -2.69 -6.44 -20.64
N VAL A 388 -3.14 -7.23 -21.63
CA VAL A 388 -4.44 -7.07 -22.30
C VAL A 388 -5.12 -8.43 -22.39
N ILE A 389 -6.39 -8.50 -21.96
CA ILE A 389 -7.22 -9.70 -22.09
C ILE A 389 -8.32 -9.42 -23.13
N TYR A 390 -8.41 -10.28 -24.12
CA TYR A 390 -9.48 -10.28 -25.11
C TYR A 390 -10.35 -11.53 -24.93
N ASP A 391 -11.66 -11.33 -24.97
CA ASP A 391 -12.66 -12.39 -24.92
C ASP A 391 -13.21 -12.61 -26.33
N CYS A 392 -12.97 -13.83 -26.89
CA CYS A 392 -13.37 -14.20 -28.24
C CYS A 392 -14.88 -14.26 -28.41
N ALA A 393 -15.64 -14.66 -27.38
CA ALA A 393 -17.09 -14.73 -27.43
C ALA A 393 -17.72 -13.34 -27.36
N ALA A 394 -17.22 -12.49 -26.48
CA ALA A 394 -17.65 -11.11 -26.36
C ALA A 394 -17.10 -10.20 -27.47
N ARG A 395 -16.03 -10.64 -28.17
CA ARG A 395 -15.33 -9.88 -29.21
C ARG A 395 -14.79 -8.54 -28.71
N ARG A 396 -14.36 -8.51 -27.43
CA ARG A 396 -13.98 -7.28 -26.74
C ARG A 396 -12.70 -7.48 -25.91
N ILE A 397 -11.96 -6.39 -25.74
CA ILE A 397 -10.93 -6.33 -24.71
C ILE A 397 -11.65 -6.10 -23.35
N THR A 398 -11.55 -7.07 -22.46
CA THR A 398 -12.21 -7.07 -21.15
C THR A 398 -11.33 -6.51 -20.03
N ASP A 399 -10.02 -6.58 -20.21
CA ASP A 399 -9.04 -6.03 -19.28
C ASP A 399 -7.89 -5.40 -20.08
N PHE A 400 -7.54 -4.18 -19.71
CA PHE A 400 -6.35 -3.50 -20.19
C PHE A 400 -5.72 -2.78 -19.00
N VAL A 401 -4.62 -3.31 -18.51
CA VAL A 401 -3.97 -2.82 -17.29
C VAL A 401 -2.51 -2.55 -17.57
N MET A 402 -2.06 -1.33 -17.20
CA MET A 402 -0.66 -0.91 -17.37
C MET A 402 -0.13 -0.25 -16.09
N SER A 403 1.06 -0.64 -15.68
CA SER A 403 1.75 -0.08 -14.53
C SER A 403 2.02 1.41 -14.73
N CYS A 404 1.86 2.20 -13.66
CA CYS A 404 2.17 3.64 -13.68
C CYS A 404 3.62 3.96 -14.11
N ARG A 405 4.55 3.00 -13.93
CA ARG A 405 5.96 3.14 -14.38
C ARG A 405 6.11 3.23 -15.89
N ALA A 406 5.18 2.65 -16.65
CA ALA A 406 5.21 2.64 -18.11
C ALA A 406 4.37 3.76 -18.76
N MET A 407 3.64 4.54 -17.96
CA MET A 407 2.81 5.63 -18.47
C MET A 407 3.66 6.75 -19.09
N GLY A 408 3.10 7.43 -20.11
CA GLY A 408 3.77 8.53 -20.81
C GLY A 408 4.89 8.09 -21.77
N ARG A 409 4.92 6.77 -22.13
CA ARG A 409 5.92 6.18 -23.05
C ARG A 409 5.31 5.58 -24.30
N THR A 410 4.06 5.91 -24.59
CA THR A 410 3.31 5.40 -25.75
C THR A 410 3.11 3.87 -25.78
N LEU A 411 3.41 3.16 -24.69
CA LEU A 411 3.25 1.72 -24.57
C LEU A 411 1.78 1.29 -24.74
N GLU A 412 0.84 2.10 -24.25
CA GLU A 412 -0.61 1.91 -24.41
C GLU A 412 -1.03 1.78 -25.88
N HIS A 413 -0.51 2.66 -26.73
CA HIS A 413 -0.77 2.63 -28.16
C HIS A 413 -0.09 1.44 -28.85
N PHE A 414 1.16 1.15 -28.45
CA PHE A 414 1.89 -0.03 -28.95
C PHE A 414 1.16 -1.32 -28.60
N ALA A 415 0.71 -1.48 -27.35
CA ALA A 415 0.01 -2.67 -26.87
C ALA A 415 -1.31 -2.89 -27.62
N LEU A 416 -2.12 -1.82 -27.79
CA LEU A 416 -3.37 -1.91 -28.53
C LEU A 416 -3.12 -2.27 -30.02
N ASN A 417 -2.13 -1.68 -30.66
CA ASN A 417 -1.80 -1.97 -32.05
C ASN A 417 -1.32 -3.41 -32.23
N HIS A 418 -0.50 -3.91 -31.30
CA HIS A 418 -0.06 -5.31 -31.31
C HIS A 418 -1.26 -6.24 -31.21
N VAL A 419 -2.16 -6.01 -30.26
CA VAL A 419 -3.37 -6.82 -30.06
C VAL A 419 -4.26 -6.80 -31.31
N ARG A 420 -4.51 -5.61 -31.88
CA ARG A 420 -5.32 -5.46 -33.11
C ARG A 420 -4.72 -6.23 -34.28
N ARG A 421 -3.40 -6.19 -34.44
CA ARG A 421 -2.71 -6.94 -35.49
C ARG A 421 -2.84 -8.44 -35.27
N ALA A 422 -2.55 -8.93 -34.06
CA ALA A 422 -2.66 -10.34 -33.71
C ALA A 422 -4.09 -10.88 -33.94
N LEU A 423 -5.10 -10.13 -33.54
CA LEU A 423 -6.50 -10.47 -33.77
C LEU A 423 -6.84 -10.52 -35.27
N ALA A 424 -6.36 -9.56 -36.05
CA ALA A 424 -6.59 -9.53 -37.50
C ALA A 424 -5.93 -10.75 -38.22
N GLU A 425 -4.73 -11.15 -37.81
CA GLU A 425 -4.02 -12.34 -38.30
C GLU A 425 -4.76 -13.63 -37.96
N GLU A 426 -5.43 -13.69 -36.76
CA GLU A 426 -6.29 -14.82 -36.39
C GLU A 426 -7.71 -14.74 -37.01
N GLY A 427 -8.05 -13.67 -37.72
CA GLY A 427 -9.40 -13.42 -38.24
C GLY A 427 -10.45 -13.13 -37.18
N LEU A 428 -10.04 -12.65 -36.00
CA LEU A 428 -10.90 -12.33 -34.86
C LEU A 428 -11.27 -10.83 -34.87
N PRO A 429 -12.57 -10.50 -34.81
CA PRO A 429 -13.02 -9.11 -34.77
C PRO A 429 -12.82 -8.47 -33.40
N LEU A 430 -12.57 -7.15 -33.36
CA LEU A 430 -12.54 -6.38 -32.14
C LEU A 430 -13.65 -5.31 -32.18
N ASP A 431 -14.71 -5.52 -31.40
CA ASP A 431 -15.87 -4.63 -31.37
C ASP A 431 -15.73 -3.48 -30.33
N GLY A 432 -14.78 -3.58 -29.41
CA GLY A 432 -14.54 -2.52 -28.42
C GLY A 432 -13.67 -2.91 -27.24
N ILE A 433 -13.50 -1.96 -26.35
CA ILE A 433 -12.78 -2.10 -25.08
C ILE A 433 -13.77 -1.83 -23.94
N ASP A 434 -13.81 -2.70 -22.93
CA ASP A 434 -14.63 -2.49 -21.75
C ASP A 434 -14.02 -1.42 -20.87
N PHE A 435 -14.83 -0.47 -20.41
CA PHE A 435 -14.39 0.62 -19.57
C PHE A 435 -15.39 0.91 -18.47
N ALA A 436 -14.91 0.91 -17.22
CA ALA A 436 -15.66 1.32 -16.03
C ALA A 436 -15.01 2.58 -15.43
N PRO A 437 -15.62 3.78 -15.60
CA PRO A 437 -15.03 5.02 -15.14
C PRO A 437 -14.97 5.11 -13.62
N THR A 438 -13.84 5.60 -13.11
CA THR A 438 -13.63 5.90 -11.70
C THR A 438 -12.94 7.26 -11.56
N THR A 439 -12.89 7.81 -10.33
CA THR A 439 -12.14 9.05 -10.06
C THR A 439 -10.63 8.92 -10.26
N LYS A 440 -10.10 7.68 -10.37
CA LYS A 440 -8.66 7.40 -10.45
C LYS A 440 -8.16 6.98 -11.83
N ASN A 441 -9.06 6.54 -12.75
CA ASN A 441 -8.66 6.06 -14.07
C ASN A 441 -8.91 7.06 -15.22
N ALA A 442 -8.85 8.35 -14.93
CA ALA A 442 -8.90 9.42 -15.94
C ALA A 442 -7.85 9.22 -17.06
N PRO A 443 -6.58 8.83 -16.79
CA PRO A 443 -5.60 8.58 -17.85
C PRO A 443 -6.02 7.50 -18.85
N PHE A 444 -6.74 6.46 -18.40
CA PHE A 444 -7.27 5.44 -19.33
C PHE A 444 -8.40 6.01 -20.20
N ARG A 445 -9.26 6.89 -19.66
CA ARG A 445 -10.29 7.61 -20.43
C ARG A 445 -9.65 8.47 -21.51
N GLU A 446 -8.65 9.29 -21.14
CA GLU A 446 -7.91 10.14 -22.10
C GLU A 446 -7.30 9.31 -23.24
N PHE A 447 -6.76 8.14 -22.91
CA PHE A 447 -6.28 7.19 -23.91
C PHE A 447 -7.42 6.72 -24.82
N LEU A 448 -8.58 6.29 -24.28
CA LEU A 448 -9.73 5.87 -25.09
C LEU A 448 -10.24 6.98 -26.01
N ASP A 449 -10.29 8.21 -25.51
CA ASP A 449 -10.74 9.38 -26.29
C ASP A 449 -9.74 9.74 -27.42
N SER A 450 -8.49 9.30 -27.31
CA SER A 450 -7.43 9.53 -28.30
C SER A 450 -7.37 8.51 -29.43
N ILE A 451 -8.08 7.38 -29.30
CA ILE A 451 -8.00 6.27 -30.26
C ILE A 451 -9.27 6.17 -31.10
N ASP A 452 -9.10 5.75 -32.36
CA ASP A 452 -10.18 5.29 -33.23
C ASP A 452 -9.99 3.80 -33.55
N LEU A 453 -10.84 2.96 -32.99
CA LEU A 453 -10.79 1.52 -33.20
C LEU A 453 -11.15 1.13 -34.65
N SER A 454 -11.82 1.99 -35.41
CA SER A 454 -12.18 1.78 -36.80
C SER A 454 -11.08 2.23 -37.78
N ALA A 455 -10.10 3.01 -37.31
CA ALA A 455 -9.01 3.50 -38.17
C ALA A 455 -8.10 2.38 -38.64
N ASP A 456 -7.57 2.50 -39.86
CA ASP A 456 -6.62 1.55 -40.41
C ASP A 456 -5.35 1.45 -39.54
N LEU A 457 -4.84 0.23 -39.34
CA LEU A 457 -3.63 -0.07 -38.59
C LEU A 457 -2.40 0.73 -39.04
N SER A 458 -2.32 1.06 -40.34
CA SER A 458 -1.24 1.88 -40.92
C SER A 458 -1.17 3.30 -40.37
N THR A 459 -2.32 3.88 -40.01
CA THR A 459 -2.41 5.26 -39.48
C THR A 459 -1.84 5.35 -38.08
N HIS A 460 -2.03 4.33 -37.24
CA HIS A 460 -1.49 4.29 -35.88
C HIS A 460 0.02 4.01 -35.83
N VAL A 461 0.54 3.21 -36.76
CA VAL A 461 2.00 2.98 -36.90
C VAL A 461 2.72 4.29 -37.25
N ALA A 462 2.11 5.15 -38.06
CA ALA A 462 2.68 6.46 -38.41
C ALA A 462 2.69 7.44 -37.22
N LEU A 463 1.71 7.35 -36.29
CA LEU A 463 1.71 8.12 -35.05
C LEU A 463 2.80 7.65 -34.06
N LEU A 464 3.02 6.35 -33.96
CA LEU A 464 4.11 5.76 -33.15
C LEU A 464 5.50 6.12 -33.69
N ALA A 465 5.67 6.11 -35.00
CA ALA A 465 6.91 6.55 -35.66
C ALA A 465 7.19 8.05 -35.45
N LYS A 466 6.13 8.88 -35.35
CA LYS A 466 6.25 10.31 -35.02
C LYS A 466 6.49 10.60 -33.54
N ALA A 467 6.15 9.68 -32.65
CA ALA A 467 6.29 9.81 -31.20
C ALA A 467 7.60 9.19 -30.63
N GLY A 468 8.57 8.82 -31.49
CA GLY A 468 9.76 8.11 -31.05
C GLY A 468 9.40 6.67 -30.66
N GLY A 469 8.99 5.89 -31.65
CA GLY A 469 8.37 4.59 -31.40
C GLY A 469 9.31 3.58 -30.80
N LEU A 470 8.76 2.71 -29.94
CA LEU A 470 9.33 1.45 -29.53
C LEU A 470 9.79 0.67 -30.77
N CYS A 471 11.09 0.61 -31.02
CA CYS A 471 11.69 -0.27 -32.02
C CYS A 471 11.61 -1.68 -31.47
N GLY A 472 10.48 -2.33 -31.66
CA GLY A 472 10.26 -3.68 -31.20
C GLY A 472 10.15 -4.64 -32.34
N GLY A 473 11.20 -5.22 -32.71
CA GLY A 473 11.26 -6.39 -33.53
C GLY A 473 12.08 -7.44 -32.84
N GLY A 474 11.55 -8.11 -31.84
CA GLY A 474 12.01 -9.44 -31.50
C GLY A 474 11.29 -10.43 -32.43
N PRO A 475 11.93 -11.51 -32.93
CA PRO A 475 11.28 -12.48 -33.83
C PRO A 475 10.11 -13.15 -33.13
N ILE A 476 9.10 -13.42 -33.94
CA ILE A 476 7.89 -14.20 -33.68
C ILE A 476 8.20 -15.53 -32.99
#